data_68c50c0a7d84a1533066b78a4a43bc40
#
_entry.id   68c50c0a7d84a1533066b78a4a43bc40
#
_cell.length_a   1.000
_cell.length_b   1.000
_cell.length_c   1.000
_cell.angle_alpha   90.00
_cell.angle_beta   90.00
_cell.angle_gamma   90.00
#
_symmetry.space_group_name_H-M   'P 1'
#
loop_
_entity.id
_entity.type
_entity.pdbx_description
1 polymer ?
#
loop_
_entity_poly.entity_id
_entity_poly.type
_entity_poly.pdbx_seq_one_letter_code
_entity_poly.pdbx_strand_id
1 'polypeptide(L)'
;MNASPTSRIFQPAGAPPTQRGFTLVELMIAITIGLFLIGGLVTLTGAMKRTSSLQGDLGQLHDTERMAFSLMTDVIQSSGYYASPIGTNSPTAEFPATGVFAAAGQAIYGVDGGTGAAPTSTVTVRYTSTPGDGVLNCIGATYQVDGAGDLQCVLSTTISGTTTVQTTNIATGVQWMKVLYGVQSVAASGTYSIDSYLTATQVSAGPYWPNVISVQVTLMFVNPMYCAGANCKAGQQSTQPPYITLTRTIALMNKAGVNT
;
A
#
# COMPACT_ATOMS: atom_id res chain seq x y z
N MET A 1 -34.79 81.55 -52.51
CA MET A 1 -34.54 80.29 -51.90
C MET A 1 -33.13 79.91 -52.29
N ASN A 2 -32.16 80.13 -51.40
CA ASN A 2 -30.71 79.94 -51.61
C ASN A 2 -30.31 78.61 -51.08
N ALA A 3 -29.82 77.73 -51.94
CA ALA A 3 -29.14 76.45 -51.51
C ALA A 3 -27.61 76.71 -51.50
N SER A 4 -27.03 76.59 -50.34
CA SER A 4 -25.60 76.68 -50.18
C SER A 4 -24.93 75.32 -50.51
N PRO A 5 -23.81 75.30 -51.25
CA PRO A 5 -23.09 74.08 -51.53
C PRO A 5 -22.15 73.68 -50.30
N THR A 6 -22.36 72.50 -49.81
CA THR A 6 -21.46 71.87 -48.78
C THR A 6 -20.16 71.50 -49.45
N SER A 7 -19.09 72.21 -49.03
CA SER A 7 -17.70 71.89 -49.37
C SER A 7 -17.26 70.64 -48.65
N ARG A 8 -16.95 69.53 -49.33
CA ARG A 8 -16.32 68.34 -48.82
C ARG A 8 -14.81 68.62 -48.68
N ILE A 9 -14.33 68.63 -47.45
CA ILE A 9 -12.92 68.72 -47.18
C ILE A 9 -12.30 67.34 -47.48
N PHE A 10 -11.48 67.30 -48.53
CA PHE A 10 -10.67 66.09 -48.79
C PHE A 10 -9.55 65.99 -47.69
N GLN A 11 -9.63 64.95 -46.85
CA GLN A 11 -8.63 64.58 -45.93
C GLN A 11 -7.51 63.86 -46.70
N PRO A 12 -6.26 64.30 -46.67
CA PRO A 12 -5.19 63.62 -47.37
C PRO A 12 -4.98 62.25 -46.72
N ALA A 13 -4.94 61.17 -47.53
CA ALA A 13 -4.62 59.83 -47.11
C ALA A 13 -3.26 59.82 -46.42
N GLY A 14 -3.24 59.38 -45.16
CA GLY A 14 -2.02 59.24 -44.39
C GLY A 14 -1.00 58.41 -45.15
N ALA A 15 0.23 58.85 -45.19
CA ALA A 15 1.33 58.17 -45.84
C ALA A 15 1.46 56.73 -45.29
N PRO A 16 1.67 55.72 -46.15
CA PRO A 16 1.84 54.34 -45.69
C PRO A 16 3.03 54.26 -44.73
N PRO A 17 2.96 53.46 -43.65
CA PRO A 17 4.08 53.32 -42.72
C PRO A 17 5.30 52.79 -43.49
N THR A 18 6.39 53.48 -43.41
CA THR A 18 7.68 53.10 -44.00
C THR A 18 8.09 51.74 -43.41
N GLN A 19 8.02 50.67 -44.17
CA GLN A 19 8.55 49.38 -43.81
C GLN A 19 10.09 49.51 -43.71
N ARG A 20 10.59 49.46 -42.49
CA ARG A 20 12.02 49.35 -42.24
C ARG A 20 12.38 47.86 -42.36
N GLY A 21 13.23 47.52 -43.30
CA GLY A 21 13.80 46.16 -43.40
C GLY A 21 14.70 45.86 -42.23
N PHE A 22 14.64 44.64 -41.74
CA PHE A 22 15.53 44.12 -40.68
C PHE A 22 16.98 44.07 -41.20
N THR A 23 17.91 44.48 -40.36
CA THR A 23 19.33 44.31 -40.66
C THR A 23 19.76 42.88 -40.44
N LEU A 24 20.75 42.40 -41.19
CA LEU A 24 21.28 41.04 -41.05
C LEU A 24 21.80 40.76 -39.62
N VAL A 25 22.37 41.75 -38.97
CA VAL A 25 22.85 41.71 -37.58
C VAL A 25 21.69 41.52 -36.59
N GLU A 26 20.58 42.22 -36.79
CA GLU A 26 19.40 42.14 -35.94
C GLU A 26 18.76 40.73 -36.02
N LEU A 27 18.75 40.12 -37.22
CA LEU A 27 18.32 38.75 -37.43
C LEU A 27 19.21 37.74 -36.68
N MET A 28 20.58 37.94 -36.78
CA MET A 28 21.53 37.06 -36.07
C MET A 28 21.37 37.15 -34.54
N ILE A 29 21.17 38.34 -34.01
CA ILE A 29 20.94 38.52 -32.56
C ILE A 29 19.61 37.89 -32.14
N ALA A 30 18.54 38.08 -32.93
CA ALA A 30 17.25 37.52 -32.62
C ALA A 30 17.27 35.96 -32.61
N ILE A 31 17.97 35.35 -33.56
CA ILE A 31 18.12 33.87 -33.62
C ILE A 31 18.95 33.37 -32.43
N THR A 32 20.05 34.03 -32.07
CA THR A 32 20.89 33.59 -30.94
C THR A 32 20.14 33.68 -29.60
N ILE A 33 19.41 34.79 -29.38
CA ILE A 33 18.56 34.93 -28.19
C ILE A 33 17.42 33.88 -28.21
N GLY A 34 16.78 33.67 -29.37
CA GLY A 34 15.73 32.66 -29.54
C GLY A 34 16.21 31.26 -29.22
N LEU A 35 17.40 30.85 -29.71
CA LEU A 35 18.00 29.56 -29.40
C LEU A 35 18.34 29.40 -27.93
N PHE A 36 18.85 30.46 -27.30
CA PHE A 36 19.14 30.45 -25.85
C PHE A 36 17.87 30.26 -25.00
N LEU A 37 16.78 30.98 -25.36
CA LEU A 37 15.51 30.85 -24.67
C LEU A 37 14.88 29.46 -24.89
N ILE A 38 14.94 28.91 -26.09
CA ILE A 38 14.44 27.56 -26.37
C ILE A 38 15.24 26.52 -25.59
N GLY A 39 16.57 26.62 -25.55
CA GLY A 39 17.43 25.76 -24.75
C GLY A 39 17.07 25.77 -23.27
N GLY A 40 16.84 26.95 -22.70
CA GLY A 40 16.37 27.11 -21.31
C GLY A 40 15.00 26.48 -21.08
N LEU A 41 14.06 26.65 -22.01
CA LEU A 41 12.70 26.11 -21.92
C LEU A 41 12.69 24.58 -21.98
N VAL A 42 13.52 23.98 -22.84
CA VAL A 42 13.66 22.50 -22.95
C VAL A 42 14.20 21.91 -21.65
N THR A 43 15.23 22.54 -21.04
CA THR A 43 15.78 22.04 -19.77
C THR A 43 14.76 22.14 -18.63
N LEU A 44 14.00 23.23 -18.56
CA LEU A 44 12.95 23.42 -17.55
C LEU A 44 11.81 22.41 -17.71
N THR A 45 11.34 22.21 -18.95
CA THR A 45 10.28 21.24 -19.25
C THR A 45 10.73 19.81 -18.93
N GLY A 46 11.99 19.47 -19.22
CA GLY A 46 12.59 18.21 -18.85
C GLY A 46 12.62 17.98 -17.32
N ALA A 47 12.99 18.99 -16.56
CA ALA A 47 12.99 18.92 -15.09
C ALA A 47 11.58 18.75 -14.52
N MET A 48 10.60 19.50 -15.02
CA MET A 48 9.18 19.38 -14.59
C MET A 48 8.61 17.98 -14.86
N LYS A 49 8.90 17.42 -16.04
CA LYS A 49 8.43 16.08 -16.42
C LYS A 49 8.99 15.00 -15.50
N ARG A 50 10.26 15.13 -15.10
CA ARG A 50 10.92 14.23 -14.16
C ARG A 50 10.30 14.27 -12.77
N THR A 51 10.06 15.48 -12.25
CA THR A 51 9.42 15.68 -10.94
C THR A 51 7.99 15.11 -10.94
N SER A 52 7.22 15.35 -12.01
CA SER A 52 5.88 14.81 -12.15
C SER A 52 5.84 13.27 -12.18
N SER A 53 6.79 12.62 -12.87
CA SER A 53 6.89 11.15 -12.90
C SER A 53 7.16 10.58 -11.51
N LEU A 54 8.12 11.17 -10.76
CA LEU A 54 8.44 10.72 -9.41
C LEU A 54 7.27 10.91 -8.42
N GLN A 55 6.54 12.01 -8.55
CA GLN A 55 5.32 12.22 -7.75
C GLN A 55 4.24 11.18 -8.08
N GLY A 56 4.12 10.80 -9.36
CA GLY A 56 3.24 9.71 -9.79
C GLY A 56 3.63 8.36 -9.17
N ASP A 57 4.92 8.02 -9.21
CA ASP A 57 5.45 6.77 -8.65
C ASP A 57 5.23 6.70 -7.12
N LEU A 58 5.41 7.83 -6.42
CA LEU A 58 5.10 7.92 -4.98
C LEU A 58 3.60 7.81 -4.70
N GLY A 59 2.77 8.44 -5.51
CA GLY A 59 1.31 8.33 -5.40
C GLY A 59 0.86 6.88 -5.56
N GLN A 60 1.37 6.17 -6.57
CA GLN A 60 1.08 4.76 -6.78
C GLN A 60 1.55 3.89 -5.61
N LEU A 61 2.73 4.17 -5.04
CA LEU A 61 3.22 3.48 -3.85
C LEU A 61 2.24 3.65 -2.68
N HIS A 62 1.82 4.87 -2.38
CA HIS A 62 0.89 5.14 -1.28
C HIS A 62 -0.48 4.49 -1.49
N ASP A 63 -0.99 4.43 -2.72
CA ASP A 63 -2.24 3.74 -3.02
C ASP A 63 -2.10 2.23 -2.81
N THR A 64 -0.97 1.65 -3.25
CA THR A 64 -0.65 0.23 -3.05
C THR A 64 -0.53 -0.12 -1.57
N GLU A 65 0.16 0.72 -0.78
CA GLU A 65 0.28 0.57 0.67
C GLU A 65 -1.08 0.58 1.37
N ARG A 66 -1.93 1.56 1.04
CA ARG A 66 -3.27 1.67 1.62
C ARG A 66 -4.14 0.47 1.28
N MET A 67 -4.11 0.02 0.02
CA MET A 67 -4.86 -1.16 -0.43
C MET A 67 -4.38 -2.41 0.31
N ALA A 68 -3.07 -2.65 0.37
CA ALA A 68 -2.50 -3.80 1.04
C ALA A 68 -2.93 -3.87 2.52
N PHE A 69 -2.77 -2.76 3.24
CA PHE A 69 -3.17 -2.70 4.65
C PHE A 69 -4.69 -2.79 4.85
N SER A 70 -5.51 -2.25 3.95
CA SER A 70 -6.96 -2.39 4.03
C SER A 70 -7.37 -3.85 3.95
N LEU A 71 -6.90 -4.57 2.91
CA LEU A 71 -7.21 -5.98 2.72
C LEU A 71 -6.70 -6.86 3.87
N MET A 72 -5.46 -6.61 4.32
CA MET A 72 -4.92 -7.34 5.47
C MET A 72 -5.72 -7.07 6.75
N THR A 73 -6.13 -5.82 6.97
CA THR A 73 -6.89 -5.43 8.15
C THR A 73 -8.23 -6.16 8.20
N ASP A 74 -8.98 -6.15 7.11
CA ASP A 74 -10.31 -6.77 7.03
C ASP A 74 -10.24 -8.27 7.35
N VAL A 75 -9.26 -8.96 6.80
CA VAL A 75 -9.11 -10.41 7.00
C VAL A 75 -8.53 -10.75 8.38
N ILE A 76 -7.53 -9.99 8.86
CA ILE A 76 -6.95 -10.23 10.19
C ILE A 76 -7.97 -9.93 11.30
N GLN A 77 -8.77 -8.89 11.16
CA GLN A 77 -9.86 -8.57 12.10
C GLN A 77 -10.90 -9.68 12.16
N SER A 78 -11.15 -10.36 11.05
CA SER A 78 -12.09 -11.49 10.99
C SER A 78 -11.56 -12.76 11.66
N SER A 79 -10.29 -12.78 12.10
CA SER A 79 -9.70 -13.94 12.76
C SER A 79 -10.57 -14.41 13.96
N GLY A 80 -10.88 -15.70 13.96
CA GLY A 80 -11.74 -16.31 15.01
C GLY A 80 -13.22 -15.99 14.89
N TYR A 81 -13.65 -15.37 13.78
CA TYR A 81 -15.08 -15.22 13.52
C TYR A 81 -15.71 -16.57 13.17
N TYR A 82 -16.90 -16.85 13.73
CA TYR A 82 -17.73 -17.98 13.36
C TYR A 82 -19.20 -17.58 13.30
N ALA A 83 -19.92 -18.20 12.35
CA ALA A 83 -21.24 -17.73 11.93
C ALA A 83 -22.38 -18.04 12.92
N SER A 84 -22.17 -18.94 13.88
CA SER A 84 -23.18 -19.36 14.86
C SER A 84 -22.70 -19.19 16.30
N PRO A 85 -22.55 -17.97 16.80
CA PRO A 85 -22.13 -17.73 18.18
C PRO A 85 -23.24 -18.05 19.20
N ILE A 86 -24.48 -18.22 18.74
CA ILE A 86 -25.65 -18.48 19.60
C ILE A 86 -25.94 -19.98 19.55
N GLY A 87 -25.66 -20.67 20.63
CA GLY A 87 -25.92 -22.10 20.74
C GLY A 87 -24.82 -22.85 21.50
N THR A 88 -24.64 -24.10 21.17
CA THR A 88 -23.68 -25.03 21.82
C THR A 88 -22.24 -24.88 21.34
N ASN A 89 -21.98 -24.04 20.33
CA ASN A 89 -20.67 -23.90 19.74
C ASN A 89 -19.82 -22.89 20.50
N SER A 90 -18.78 -23.39 21.15
CA SER A 90 -17.73 -22.53 21.73
C SER A 90 -16.62 -22.30 20.70
N PRO A 91 -15.81 -21.24 20.85
CA PRO A 91 -14.64 -21.03 19.97
C PRO A 91 -13.71 -22.24 19.91
N THR A 92 -13.61 -23.01 20.98
CA THR A 92 -12.77 -24.22 21.04
C THR A 92 -13.36 -25.40 20.25
N ALA A 93 -14.69 -25.47 20.15
CA ALA A 93 -15.36 -26.50 19.35
C ALA A 93 -15.33 -26.15 17.85
N GLU A 94 -15.52 -24.86 17.52
CA GLU A 94 -15.53 -24.39 16.13
C GLU A 94 -14.13 -24.41 15.50
N PHE A 95 -13.12 -24.10 16.32
CA PHE A 95 -11.71 -24.09 15.89
C PHE A 95 -10.91 -25.18 16.62
N PRO A 96 -11.07 -26.46 16.22
CA PRO A 96 -10.27 -27.54 16.78
C PRO A 96 -8.78 -27.34 16.49
N ALA A 97 -7.92 -27.97 17.31
CA ALA A 97 -6.50 -28.02 17.05
C ALA A 97 -6.25 -28.82 15.76
N THR A 98 -5.73 -28.15 14.72
CA THR A 98 -5.44 -28.77 13.40
C THR A 98 -4.27 -28.09 12.72
N GLY A 99 -3.39 -28.85 12.08
CA GLY A 99 -2.28 -28.34 11.29
C GLY A 99 -1.38 -27.40 12.09
N VAL A 100 -1.23 -26.16 11.64
CA VAL A 100 -0.40 -25.14 12.31
C VAL A 100 -1.05 -24.52 13.56
N PHE A 101 -2.34 -24.74 13.75
CA PHE A 101 -3.09 -24.27 14.91
C PHE A 101 -3.07 -25.35 16.01
N ALA A 102 -2.05 -25.30 16.88
CA ALA A 102 -1.79 -26.33 17.87
C ALA A 102 -2.78 -26.37 19.04
N ALA A 103 -3.50 -25.27 19.30
CA ALA A 103 -4.47 -25.18 20.37
C ALA A 103 -5.90 -25.03 19.85
N ALA A 104 -6.85 -25.62 20.54
CA ALA A 104 -8.29 -25.40 20.27
C ALA A 104 -8.63 -23.93 20.59
N GLY A 105 -9.47 -23.32 19.76
CA GLY A 105 -9.80 -21.90 19.83
C GLY A 105 -8.73 -20.96 19.30
N GLN A 106 -7.57 -21.46 18.90
CA GLN A 106 -6.54 -20.65 18.25
C GLN A 106 -7.02 -20.25 16.86
N ALA A 107 -7.05 -18.97 16.56
CA ALA A 107 -7.52 -18.45 15.27
C ALA A 107 -6.43 -17.76 14.46
N ILE A 108 -5.26 -17.56 15.06
CA ILE A 108 -4.11 -16.92 14.42
C ILE A 108 -2.84 -17.73 14.67
N TYR A 109 -1.96 -17.72 13.68
CA TYR A 109 -0.65 -18.32 13.72
C TYR A 109 0.33 -17.53 12.86
N GLY A 110 1.60 -17.66 13.10
CA GLY A 110 2.61 -17.03 12.26
C GLY A 110 3.96 -17.72 12.37
N VAL A 111 4.80 -17.38 11.42
CA VAL A 111 6.20 -17.81 11.39
C VAL A 111 7.07 -16.58 11.20
N ASP A 112 8.13 -16.47 12.00
CA ASP A 112 9.11 -15.42 11.79
C ASP A 112 9.92 -15.70 10.54
N GLY A 113 10.24 -14.65 9.79
CA GLY A 113 11.18 -14.73 8.68
C GLY A 113 12.56 -15.11 9.19
N GLY A 114 13.33 -15.84 8.38
CA GLY A 114 14.68 -16.27 8.70
C GLY A 114 15.63 -15.08 8.94
N THR A 115 16.78 -15.37 9.55
CA THR A 115 17.88 -14.42 9.78
C THR A 115 18.60 -14.15 8.45
N GLY A 116 18.16 -13.14 7.71
CA GLY A 116 18.75 -12.75 6.42
C GLY A 116 18.47 -11.29 6.09
N ALA A 117 18.99 -10.84 4.95
CA ALA A 117 18.81 -9.46 4.48
C ALA A 117 17.35 -9.08 4.22
N ALA A 118 16.45 -10.07 4.08
CA ALA A 118 15.02 -9.88 3.87
C ALA A 118 14.22 -10.94 4.67
N PRO A 119 14.13 -10.80 6.01
CA PRO A 119 13.33 -11.70 6.82
C PRO A 119 11.86 -11.47 6.51
N THR A 120 11.19 -12.47 5.93
CA THR A 120 9.77 -12.39 5.61
C THR A 120 8.98 -13.26 6.56
N SER A 121 8.28 -12.63 7.50
CA SER A 121 7.33 -13.31 8.37
C SER A 121 6.07 -13.68 7.60
N THR A 122 5.37 -14.71 8.06
CA THR A 122 4.04 -15.04 7.59
C THR A 122 3.03 -14.87 8.72
N VAL A 123 1.80 -14.50 8.36
CA VAL A 123 0.67 -14.51 9.29
C VAL A 123 -0.47 -15.28 8.67
N THR A 124 -0.98 -16.26 9.41
CA THR A 124 -2.11 -17.09 9.01
C THR A 124 -3.25 -16.88 9.98
N VAL A 125 -4.41 -16.60 9.47
CA VAL A 125 -5.66 -16.47 10.23
C VAL A 125 -6.67 -17.50 9.75
N ARG A 126 -7.57 -17.92 10.64
CA ARG A 126 -8.73 -18.74 10.26
C ARG A 126 -10.01 -18.15 10.82
N TYR A 127 -11.07 -18.30 10.05
CA TYR A 127 -12.43 -17.90 10.41
C TYR A 127 -13.42 -18.80 9.67
N THR A 128 -14.67 -18.84 10.12
CA THR A 128 -15.73 -19.59 9.43
C THR A 128 -16.76 -18.61 8.87
N SER A 129 -17.33 -18.97 7.71
CA SER A 129 -18.47 -18.26 7.15
C SER A 129 -19.56 -19.26 6.83
N THR A 130 -20.80 -18.83 6.92
CA THR A 130 -21.94 -19.67 6.50
C THR A 130 -22.35 -19.19 5.12
N PRO A 131 -22.20 -20.03 4.07
CA PRO A 131 -22.84 -19.76 2.79
C PRO A 131 -24.35 -19.84 2.96
N GLY A 132 -25.08 -19.29 2.02
CA GLY A 132 -26.54 -19.26 2.05
C GLY A 132 -27.24 -20.62 2.08
N ASP A 133 -26.52 -21.70 1.87
CA ASP A 133 -26.99 -23.12 1.96
C ASP A 133 -26.81 -23.72 3.37
N GLY A 134 -26.31 -22.99 4.32
CA GLY A 134 -26.08 -23.46 5.69
C GLY A 134 -24.82 -24.30 5.90
N VAL A 135 -23.99 -24.47 4.89
CA VAL A 135 -22.70 -25.17 5.01
C VAL A 135 -21.63 -24.23 5.58
N LEU A 136 -20.98 -24.64 6.65
CA LEU A 136 -19.87 -23.88 7.25
C LEU A 136 -18.63 -23.99 6.38
N ASN A 137 -18.09 -22.84 5.97
CA ASN A 137 -16.82 -22.75 5.28
C ASN A 137 -15.72 -22.37 6.27
N CYS A 138 -14.71 -23.23 6.40
CA CYS A 138 -13.51 -22.87 7.13
C CYS A 138 -12.54 -22.20 6.16
N ILE A 139 -12.20 -20.94 6.44
CA ILE A 139 -11.34 -20.13 5.60
C ILE A 139 -10.04 -19.86 6.35
N GLY A 140 -8.91 -20.28 5.77
CA GLY A 140 -7.58 -19.91 6.22
C GLY A 140 -6.96 -18.92 5.24
N ALA A 141 -6.54 -17.77 5.71
CA ALA A 141 -5.82 -16.79 4.89
C ALA A 141 -4.41 -16.63 5.43
N THR A 142 -3.41 -16.86 4.58
CA THR A 142 -2.00 -16.66 4.91
C THR A 142 -1.44 -15.52 4.08
N TYR A 143 -0.86 -14.53 4.75
CA TYR A 143 -0.12 -13.45 4.12
C TYR A 143 1.37 -13.75 4.14
N GLN A 144 2.01 -13.62 3.00
CA GLN A 144 3.45 -13.83 2.82
C GLN A 144 3.98 -12.93 1.72
N VAL A 145 5.30 -12.70 1.70
CA VAL A 145 5.99 -12.06 0.58
C VAL A 145 6.76 -13.14 -0.16
N ASP A 146 6.60 -13.21 -1.45
CA ASP A 146 7.28 -14.19 -2.31
C ASP A 146 8.71 -13.75 -2.69
N GLY A 147 9.41 -14.61 -3.43
CA GLY A 147 10.78 -14.34 -3.88
C GLY A 147 10.89 -13.22 -4.93
N ALA A 148 9.78 -12.82 -5.54
CA ALA A 148 9.72 -11.72 -6.51
C ALA A 148 9.48 -10.35 -5.83
N GLY A 149 9.16 -10.34 -4.54
CA GLY A 149 8.81 -9.13 -3.81
C GLY A 149 7.34 -8.77 -3.94
N ASP A 150 6.48 -9.76 -4.07
CA ASP A 150 5.03 -9.58 -4.10
C ASP A 150 4.42 -10.04 -2.77
N LEU A 151 3.63 -9.15 -2.15
CA LEU A 151 2.78 -9.52 -1.03
C LEU A 151 1.61 -10.35 -1.55
N GLN A 152 1.52 -11.57 -1.09
CA GLN A 152 0.49 -12.52 -1.50
C GLN A 152 -0.45 -12.85 -0.35
N CYS A 153 -1.72 -13.08 -0.69
CA CYS A 153 -2.69 -13.78 0.14
C CYS A 153 -2.94 -15.18 -0.44
N VAL A 154 -2.64 -16.18 0.35
CA VAL A 154 -2.97 -17.59 0.05
C VAL A 154 -4.24 -17.93 0.81
N LEU A 155 -5.35 -17.97 0.10
CA LEU A 155 -6.66 -18.30 0.64
C LEU A 155 -6.91 -19.81 0.53
N SER A 156 -7.14 -20.45 1.67
CA SER A 156 -7.48 -21.87 1.75
C SER A 156 -8.91 -22.02 2.25
N THR A 157 -9.79 -22.52 1.40
CA THR A 157 -11.21 -22.69 1.73
C THR A 157 -11.54 -24.17 1.80
N THR A 158 -12.08 -24.65 2.93
CA THR A 158 -12.51 -26.01 3.12
C THR A 158 -14.02 -26.08 3.22
N ILE A 159 -14.66 -26.76 2.26
CA ILE A 159 -16.10 -26.96 2.20
C ILE A 159 -16.35 -28.49 2.17
N SER A 160 -17.15 -28.99 3.11
CA SER A 160 -17.49 -30.40 3.18
C SER A 160 -16.28 -31.35 3.07
N GLY A 161 -15.15 -30.98 3.67
CA GLY A 161 -13.92 -31.77 3.66
C GLY A 161 -13.04 -31.59 2.41
N THR A 162 -13.49 -30.82 1.42
CA THR A 162 -12.67 -30.47 0.24
C THR A 162 -12.00 -29.12 0.44
N THR A 163 -10.68 -29.09 0.35
CA THR A 163 -9.89 -27.86 0.48
C THR A 163 -9.46 -27.35 -0.89
N THR A 164 -9.77 -26.10 -1.19
CA THR A 164 -9.28 -25.37 -2.35
C THR A 164 -8.31 -24.29 -1.90
N VAL A 165 -7.23 -24.08 -2.65
CA VAL A 165 -6.21 -23.06 -2.36
C VAL A 165 -6.14 -22.10 -3.53
N GLN A 166 -6.23 -20.80 -3.23
CA GLN A 166 -6.09 -19.73 -4.19
C GLN A 166 -5.03 -18.72 -3.71
N THR A 167 -4.08 -18.42 -4.56
CA THR A 167 -3.05 -17.41 -4.30
C THR A 167 -3.37 -16.15 -5.10
N THR A 168 -3.38 -15.01 -4.43
CA THR A 168 -3.65 -13.70 -5.04
C THR A 168 -2.55 -12.72 -4.64
N ASN A 169 -1.94 -12.06 -5.62
CA ASN A 169 -1.00 -10.97 -5.37
C ASN A 169 -1.78 -9.72 -4.96
N ILE A 170 -1.42 -9.14 -3.80
CA ILE A 170 -2.08 -7.96 -3.23
C ILE A 170 -1.29 -6.70 -3.57
N ALA A 171 0.02 -6.75 -3.42
CA ALA A 171 0.89 -5.62 -3.63
C ALA A 171 2.25 -6.06 -4.16
N THR A 172 2.80 -5.29 -5.09
CA THR A 172 4.13 -5.50 -5.65
C THR A 172 5.16 -4.56 -5.00
N GLY A 173 6.44 -4.90 -5.08
CA GLY A 173 7.53 -4.08 -4.55
C GLY A 173 7.69 -4.15 -3.03
N VAL A 174 7.13 -5.17 -2.39
CA VAL A 174 7.30 -5.45 -0.96
C VAL A 174 8.57 -6.28 -0.76
N GLN A 175 9.58 -5.70 -0.12
CA GLN A 175 10.85 -6.40 0.13
C GLN A 175 10.75 -7.43 1.24
N TRP A 176 10.04 -7.07 2.33
CA TRP A 176 9.76 -8.00 3.42
C TRP A 176 8.57 -7.54 4.27
N MET A 177 8.05 -8.47 5.02
CA MET A 177 7.02 -8.28 6.02
C MET A 177 7.54 -8.76 7.38
N LYS A 178 7.36 -7.92 8.41
CA LYS A 178 7.59 -8.29 9.81
C LYS A 178 6.28 -8.25 10.56
N VAL A 179 6.05 -9.27 11.38
CA VAL A 179 4.82 -9.39 12.17
C VAL A 179 5.18 -9.54 13.63
N LEU A 180 4.55 -8.76 14.50
CA LEU A 180 4.60 -8.90 15.93
C LEU A 180 3.18 -9.12 16.45
N TYR A 181 3.08 -9.92 17.50
CA TYR A 181 1.81 -10.32 18.10
C TYR A 181 1.67 -9.66 19.46
N GLY A 182 0.63 -8.84 19.64
CA GLY A 182 0.28 -8.23 20.91
C GLY A 182 -0.44 -9.25 21.78
N VAL A 183 0.20 -9.62 22.87
CA VAL A 183 -0.22 -10.72 23.73
C VAL A 183 -0.58 -10.19 25.10
N GLN A 184 -1.60 -10.76 25.69
CA GLN A 184 -1.88 -10.66 27.12
C GLN A 184 -1.22 -11.86 27.82
N SER A 185 -0.10 -11.64 28.49
CA SER A 185 0.68 -12.71 29.13
C SER A 185 0.08 -13.13 30.48
N VAL A 186 -0.61 -12.23 31.15
CA VAL A 186 -1.30 -12.47 32.43
C VAL A 186 -2.79 -12.32 32.22
N ALA A 187 -3.53 -13.40 32.39
CA ALA A 187 -4.99 -13.38 32.39
C ALA A 187 -5.52 -12.61 33.62
N ALA A 188 -5.49 -11.29 33.55
CA ALA A 188 -6.22 -10.47 34.52
C ALA A 188 -7.70 -10.54 34.17
N SER A 189 -8.50 -11.06 35.06
CA SER A 189 -9.95 -11.18 34.87
C SER A 189 -10.56 -9.82 34.50
N GLY A 190 -11.10 -9.73 33.30
CA GLY A 190 -11.94 -8.62 32.87
C GLY A 190 -11.28 -7.47 32.10
N THR A 191 -9.98 -7.49 31.86
CA THR A 191 -9.28 -6.47 31.05
C THR A 191 -8.47 -7.13 29.94
N TYR A 192 -8.82 -6.80 28.68
CA TYR A 192 -8.01 -7.16 27.52
C TYR A 192 -6.97 -6.06 27.31
N SER A 193 -5.79 -6.20 27.91
CA SER A 193 -4.65 -5.30 27.72
C SER A 193 -3.50 -6.03 27.08
N ILE A 194 -2.81 -5.35 26.16
CA ILE A 194 -1.58 -5.86 25.57
C ILE A 194 -0.46 -5.57 26.53
N ASP A 195 0.20 -6.63 27.01
CA ASP A 195 1.35 -6.51 27.91
C ASP A 195 2.64 -6.39 27.13
N SER A 196 2.73 -7.10 26.01
CA SER A 196 3.94 -7.13 25.18
C SER A 196 3.64 -7.46 23.72
N TYR A 197 4.53 -7.02 22.84
CA TYR A 197 4.57 -7.46 21.45
C TYR A 197 5.69 -8.47 21.27
N LEU A 198 5.33 -9.68 20.85
CA LEU A 198 6.23 -10.83 20.72
C LEU A 198 6.34 -11.24 19.25
N THR A 199 7.48 -11.82 18.88
CA THR A 199 7.65 -12.49 17.59
C THR A 199 6.92 -13.83 17.58
N ALA A 200 6.66 -14.40 16.40
CA ALA A 200 6.00 -15.70 16.30
C ALA A 200 6.76 -16.79 17.05
N THR A 201 8.09 -16.77 17.01
CA THR A 201 8.96 -17.70 17.75
C THR A 201 8.76 -17.57 19.27
N GLN A 202 8.70 -16.34 19.77
CA GLN A 202 8.48 -16.08 21.19
C GLN A 202 7.07 -16.49 21.64
N VAL A 203 6.05 -16.24 20.82
CA VAL A 203 4.67 -16.68 21.09
C VAL A 203 4.58 -18.20 21.11
N SER A 204 5.31 -18.90 20.20
CA SER A 204 5.35 -20.35 20.14
C SER A 204 6.17 -21.01 21.26
N ALA A 205 7.11 -20.28 21.86
CA ALA A 205 7.89 -20.77 23.01
C ALA A 205 7.05 -20.90 24.28
N GLY A 206 5.86 -20.26 24.33
CA GLY A 206 4.90 -20.35 25.41
C GLY A 206 3.49 -20.67 24.90
N PRO A 207 2.50 -20.78 25.78
CA PRO A 207 1.11 -21.06 25.41
C PRO A 207 0.36 -19.77 25.03
N TYR A 208 1.01 -18.85 24.27
CA TYR A 208 0.47 -17.50 24.10
C TYR A 208 -0.42 -17.31 22.87
N TRP A 209 -0.46 -18.24 21.91
CA TRP A 209 -1.30 -18.10 20.72
C TRP A 209 -2.78 -17.84 21.00
N PRO A 210 -3.43 -18.51 21.98
CA PRO A 210 -4.80 -18.20 22.35
C PRO A 210 -5.00 -16.78 22.94
N ASN A 211 -3.92 -16.19 23.44
CA ASN A 211 -3.92 -14.88 24.11
C ASN A 211 -3.50 -13.72 23.21
N VAL A 212 -3.32 -13.95 21.92
CA VAL A 212 -3.06 -12.90 20.95
C VAL A 212 -4.34 -12.09 20.75
N ILE A 213 -4.28 -10.77 20.98
CA ILE A 213 -5.39 -9.84 20.83
C ILE A 213 -5.15 -8.77 19.75
N SER A 214 -3.91 -8.60 19.32
CA SER A 214 -3.60 -7.72 18.20
C SER A 214 -2.41 -8.23 17.41
N VAL A 215 -2.27 -7.70 16.20
CA VAL A 215 -1.14 -7.98 15.32
C VAL A 215 -0.57 -6.64 14.83
N GLN A 216 0.72 -6.48 14.96
CA GLN A 216 1.43 -5.36 14.36
C GLN A 216 2.16 -5.84 13.12
N VAL A 217 1.75 -5.33 11.97
CA VAL A 217 2.34 -5.67 10.67
C VAL A 217 3.18 -4.49 10.20
N THR A 218 4.42 -4.78 9.85
CA THR A 218 5.33 -3.83 9.19
C THR A 218 5.65 -4.35 7.80
N LEU A 219 5.34 -3.55 6.79
CA LEU A 219 5.70 -3.79 5.40
C LEU A 219 6.83 -2.85 5.01
N MET A 220 7.81 -3.36 4.27
CA MET A 220 8.88 -2.59 3.70
C MET A 220 8.79 -2.60 2.18
N PHE A 221 8.66 -1.43 1.58
CA PHE A 221 8.55 -1.22 0.15
C PHE A 221 9.83 -0.64 -0.43
N VAL A 222 10.09 -0.92 -1.69
CA VAL A 222 11.15 -0.25 -2.45
C VAL A 222 10.80 1.22 -2.63
N ASN A 223 11.74 2.10 -2.26
CA ASN A 223 11.55 3.53 -2.45
C ASN A 223 11.79 3.91 -3.92
N PRO A 224 10.78 4.39 -4.67
CA PRO A 224 10.95 4.78 -6.06
C PRO A 224 11.87 5.99 -6.25
N MET A 225 12.13 6.76 -5.20
CA MET A 225 13.04 7.91 -5.24
C MET A 225 14.51 7.50 -5.02
N TYR A 226 14.78 6.29 -4.59
CA TYR A 226 16.14 5.81 -4.36
C TYR A 226 16.75 5.19 -5.60
N CYS A 227 18.01 5.51 -5.82
CA CYS A 227 18.85 4.75 -6.75
C CYS A 227 20.33 4.94 -6.38
N ALA A 228 21.06 3.84 -6.28
CA ALA A 228 22.51 3.82 -6.14
C ALA A 228 23.13 3.26 -7.41
N GLY A 229 23.77 4.11 -8.22
CA GLY A 229 24.52 3.66 -9.42
C GLY A 229 24.36 4.53 -10.65
N ALA A 230 24.94 4.06 -11.77
CA ALA A 230 24.98 4.81 -13.03
C ALA A 230 23.66 4.80 -13.82
N ASN A 231 22.72 3.89 -13.50
CA ASN A 231 21.47 3.69 -14.24
C ASN A 231 20.26 4.33 -13.56
N CYS A 232 20.48 5.33 -12.70
CA CYS A 232 19.39 6.01 -12.00
C CYS A 232 18.50 6.78 -12.97
N LYS A 233 17.19 6.63 -12.81
CA LYS A 233 16.23 7.48 -13.49
C LYS A 233 16.42 8.93 -12.98
N ALA A 234 16.19 9.86 -13.87
CA ALA A 234 16.34 11.26 -13.52
C ALA A 234 15.38 11.65 -12.37
N GLY A 235 15.96 12.20 -11.30
CA GLY A 235 15.25 12.57 -10.08
C GLY A 235 15.42 11.59 -8.92
N GLN A 236 15.87 10.36 -9.17
CA GLN A 236 16.28 9.44 -8.13
C GLN A 236 17.62 9.89 -7.52
N GLN A 237 17.78 9.68 -6.22
CA GLN A 237 18.96 10.12 -5.49
C GLN A 237 19.45 9.01 -4.55
N SER A 238 20.77 8.88 -4.45
CA SER A 238 21.39 7.95 -3.48
C SER A 238 21.32 8.43 -2.02
N THR A 239 20.96 9.69 -1.82
CA THR A 239 20.73 10.28 -0.49
C THR A 239 19.40 9.91 0.13
N GLN A 240 18.45 9.40 -0.66
CA GLN A 240 17.17 8.91 -0.16
C GLN A 240 17.35 7.51 0.48
N PRO A 241 16.53 7.15 1.47
CA PRO A 241 16.53 5.78 1.99
C PRO A 241 16.10 4.81 0.88
N PRO A 242 16.74 3.63 0.77
CA PRO A 242 16.42 2.65 -0.28
C PRO A 242 15.02 2.05 -0.11
N TYR A 243 14.49 2.08 1.08
CA TYR A 243 13.21 1.48 1.43
C TYR A 243 12.35 2.43 2.27
N ILE A 244 11.05 2.22 2.17
CA ILE A 244 10.03 2.89 2.98
C ILE A 244 9.33 1.82 3.82
N THR A 245 9.24 2.03 5.13
CA THR A 245 8.58 1.11 6.04
C THR A 245 7.30 1.70 6.58
N LEU A 246 6.21 0.92 6.50
CA LEU A 246 4.94 1.24 7.13
C LEU A 246 4.58 0.19 8.17
N THR A 247 4.11 0.66 9.31
CA THR A 247 3.65 -0.21 10.40
C THR A 247 2.20 0.09 10.73
N ARG A 248 1.39 -0.96 10.87
CA ARG A 248 0.00 -0.85 11.32
C ARG A 248 -0.29 -1.90 12.38
N THR A 249 -1.00 -1.49 13.42
CA THR A 249 -1.52 -2.39 14.45
C THR A 249 -2.99 -2.69 14.16
N ILE A 250 -3.35 -3.97 14.16
CA ILE A 250 -4.67 -4.49 13.83
C ILE A 250 -5.17 -5.27 15.06
N ALA A 251 -6.28 -4.87 15.62
CA ALA A 251 -6.92 -5.59 16.73
C ALA A 251 -7.75 -6.76 16.19
N LEU A 252 -7.74 -7.89 16.91
CA LEU A 252 -8.58 -9.06 16.59
C LEU A 252 -9.96 -8.84 17.22
N MET A 253 -10.99 -8.59 16.40
CA MET A 253 -12.30 -8.19 16.89
C MET A 253 -12.98 -9.27 17.74
N ASN A 254 -12.81 -10.54 17.40
CA ASN A 254 -13.40 -11.66 18.14
C ASN A 254 -12.70 -12.01 19.46
N LYS A 255 -11.60 -11.34 19.77
CA LYS A 255 -10.90 -11.44 21.06
C LYS A 255 -11.12 -10.20 21.93
N ALA A 256 -11.46 -9.08 21.36
CA ALA A 256 -11.56 -7.78 22.04
C ALA A 256 -12.90 -7.53 22.78
N GLY A 257 -13.81 -8.51 22.88
CA GLY A 257 -15.15 -8.26 23.41
C GLY A 257 -15.87 -9.41 24.08
N VAL A 258 -15.28 -10.57 24.25
CA VAL A 258 -15.98 -11.71 24.86
C VAL A 258 -15.67 -11.78 26.35
N ASN A 259 -16.34 -10.91 27.10
CA ASN A 259 -16.61 -11.17 28.52
C ASN A 259 -17.86 -12.05 28.57
N THR A 260 -17.68 -13.32 28.79
CA THR A 260 -18.78 -14.17 29.34
C THR A 260 -18.29 -14.82 30.63
#